data_a7bf619ba020faa9b66850a56797ab2b
#
_entry.id   a7bf619ba020faa9b66850a56797ab2b
#
_cell.length_a   1.000
_cell.length_b   1.000
_cell.length_c   1.000
_cell.angle_alpha   90.00
_cell.angle_beta   90.00
_cell.angle_gamma   90.00
#
_symmetry.space_group_name_H-M   'P 1'
#
loop_
_entity.id
_entity.type
_entity.pdbx_description
1 polymer ?
#
loop_
_entity_poly.entity_id
_entity_poly.type
_entity_poly.pdbx_seq_one_letter_code
_entity_poly.pdbx_strand_id
1 'polypeptide(L)'
;PAMRKLMAHSVSIWESDPEAFSYHANGYMQISCEKMRDDVRQIHTEQAAIGYESVFIEGEEESRDYMLNLFDDWQAEGITSVLHEKPGGYANNVKAMEGLSKKVLDLGVTVVLNTEITGFETEGAGQSVTAVNTDKGTIQCDNLIVGAGPWVRDFWNMIGLPSQIDLKDLNGDLHENIDMWRFWQLEEGVLEIPPETLTTNDGKIPPVLHVDTDAPLYSTVDGSLITDQLWGIYYKPDWGFGGIQGGASPYTVDTPVNEVAIDPYGPESKEFTASKDFPEMWVSALAHCHKRFEGMMPHYHKEPSGGIGCFTPDSFPVIDTFNNNVTIIADSNHGYKMLGVGCLVAEELLGEKQELLEPFRFSRFKEGKLHPVSNSPYPWS
;
A
#
# COMPACT_ATOMS: atom_id res chain seq x y z
N PRO A 1 7.45 1.23 15.22
CA PRO A 1 6.47 0.76 16.23
C PRO A 1 5.04 1.25 15.95
N ALA A 2 4.85 2.55 15.58
CA ALA A 2 3.51 3.12 15.38
C ALA A 2 2.72 2.39 14.28
N MET A 3 3.33 2.23 13.10
CA MET A 3 2.69 1.57 11.97
C MET A 3 2.30 0.12 12.32
N ARG A 4 3.14 -0.63 13.04
CA ARG A 4 2.83 -2.03 13.42
C ARG A 4 1.58 -2.13 14.28
N LYS A 5 1.39 -1.20 15.21
CA LYS A 5 0.17 -1.14 16.04
C LYS A 5 -1.07 -0.79 15.21
N LEU A 6 -0.95 0.18 14.31
CA LEU A 6 -2.04 0.56 13.40
C LEU A 6 -2.42 -0.61 12.48
N MET A 7 -1.42 -1.32 11.97
CA MET A 7 -1.62 -2.51 11.13
C MET A 7 -2.32 -3.64 11.89
N ALA A 8 -1.86 -3.97 13.10
CA ALA A 8 -2.48 -5.00 13.93
C ALA A 8 -3.95 -4.67 14.25
N HIS A 9 -4.25 -3.39 14.51
CA HIS A 9 -5.62 -2.92 14.68
C HIS A 9 -6.45 -3.13 13.41
N SER A 10 -5.94 -2.75 12.25
CA SER A 10 -6.65 -2.93 10.98
C SER A 10 -6.90 -4.39 10.63
N VAL A 11 -5.92 -5.27 10.83
CA VAL A 11 -6.07 -6.72 10.60
C VAL A 11 -7.22 -7.27 11.44
N SER A 12 -7.34 -6.88 12.70
CA SER A 12 -8.43 -7.35 13.56
C SER A 12 -9.83 -6.98 13.02
N ILE A 13 -9.94 -5.84 12.34
CA ILE A 13 -11.21 -5.40 11.71
C ILE A 13 -11.46 -6.19 10.42
N TRP A 14 -10.45 -6.38 9.58
CA TRP A 14 -10.59 -7.23 8.40
C TRP A 14 -11.04 -8.65 8.74
N GLU A 15 -10.46 -9.23 9.79
CA GLU A 15 -10.77 -10.58 10.27
C GLU A 15 -12.14 -10.67 10.98
N SER A 16 -12.71 -9.54 11.42
CA SER A 16 -14.01 -9.53 12.09
C SER A 16 -15.19 -9.88 11.17
N ASP A 17 -15.06 -9.63 9.85
CA ASP A 17 -16.10 -9.92 8.86
C ASP A 17 -15.47 -10.25 7.49
N PRO A 18 -14.76 -11.39 7.40
CA PRO A 18 -13.97 -11.73 6.21
C PRO A 18 -14.85 -11.97 4.98
N GLU A 19 -16.11 -12.37 5.17
CA GLU A 19 -17.04 -12.58 4.06
C GLU A 19 -17.43 -11.23 3.41
N ALA A 20 -17.81 -10.24 4.22
CA ALA A 20 -18.20 -8.93 3.72
C ALA A 20 -17.02 -8.19 3.04
N PHE A 21 -15.82 -8.40 3.54
CA PHE A 21 -14.62 -7.74 2.99
C PHE A 21 -13.87 -8.57 1.94
N SER A 22 -14.38 -9.77 1.61
CA SER A 22 -13.66 -10.73 0.74
C SER A 22 -12.20 -10.91 1.17
N TYR A 23 -12.02 -11.06 2.49
CA TYR A 23 -10.71 -11.13 3.12
C TYR A 23 -10.27 -12.59 3.32
N HIS A 24 -9.03 -12.85 2.95
CA HIS A 24 -8.40 -14.17 3.05
C HIS A 24 -7.25 -14.08 4.08
N ALA A 25 -7.49 -14.64 5.26
CA ALA A 25 -6.53 -14.64 6.38
C ALA A 25 -5.48 -15.74 6.19
N ASN A 26 -4.63 -15.60 5.19
CA ASN A 26 -3.61 -16.60 4.84
C ASN A 26 -2.21 -16.24 5.34
N GLY A 27 -2.05 -15.09 5.99
CA GLY A 27 -0.76 -14.55 6.42
C GLY A 27 -0.04 -13.77 5.32
N TYR A 28 1.16 -13.31 5.67
CA TYR A 28 2.05 -12.53 4.81
C TYR A 28 3.50 -12.96 5.04
N MET A 29 4.30 -12.96 4.00
CA MET A 29 5.73 -13.25 4.10
C MET A 29 6.54 -12.14 3.45
N GLN A 30 7.51 -11.62 4.21
CA GLN A 30 8.59 -10.78 3.70
C GLN A 30 9.84 -11.65 3.57
N ILE A 31 10.32 -11.81 2.34
CA ILE A 31 11.44 -12.67 1.97
C ILE A 31 12.52 -11.76 1.40
N SER A 32 13.68 -11.65 2.06
CA SER A 32 14.57 -10.53 1.81
C SER A 32 16.05 -10.90 1.76
N CYS A 33 16.78 -10.10 0.98
CA CYS A 33 18.25 -10.18 0.89
C CYS A 33 18.94 -9.53 2.10
N GLU A 34 20.26 -9.60 2.11
CA GLU A 34 21.11 -9.11 3.20
C GLU A 34 20.91 -7.62 3.52
N LYS A 35 20.65 -6.78 2.51
CA LYS A 35 20.43 -5.34 2.71
C LYS A 35 19.20 -5.03 3.55
N MET A 36 18.22 -5.93 3.55
CA MET A 36 16.94 -5.76 4.25
C MET A 36 16.90 -6.48 5.62
N ARG A 37 17.86 -7.37 5.88
CA ARG A 37 17.81 -8.30 7.03
C ARG A 37 17.60 -7.60 8.37
N ASP A 38 18.32 -6.51 8.60
CA ASP A 38 18.22 -5.78 9.88
C ASP A 38 16.86 -5.07 10.03
N ASP A 39 16.33 -4.51 8.96
CA ASP A 39 14.99 -3.92 8.95
C ASP A 39 13.93 -4.98 9.27
N VAL A 40 14.00 -6.14 8.63
CA VAL A 40 13.06 -7.25 8.81
C VAL A 40 13.15 -7.82 10.24
N ARG A 41 14.37 -7.94 10.79
CA ARG A 41 14.57 -8.35 12.20
C ARG A 41 13.94 -7.34 13.16
N GLN A 42 14.08 -6.04 12.91
CA GLN A 42 13.46 -5.02 13.73
C GLN A 42 11.94 -5.10 13.67
N ILE A 43 11.36 -5.33 12.48
CA ILE A 43 9.92 -5.54 12.31
C ILE A 43 9.44 -6.69 13.19
N HIS A 44 10.09 -7.85 13.14
CA HIS A 44 9.77 -9.00 13.99
C HIS A 44 9.82 -8.64 15.49
N THR A 45 10.88 -7.93 15.91
CA THR A 45 11.04 -7.50 17.31
C THR A 45 9.87 -6.60 17.75
N GLU A 46 9.46 -5.66 16.90
CA GLU A 46 8.34 -4.76 17.17
C GLU A 46 6.99 -5.50 17.19
N GLN A 47 6.81 -6.48 16.32
CA GLN A 47 5.63 -7.35 16.30
C GLN A 47 5.53 -8.19 17.57
N ALA A 48 6.63 -8.80 17.99
CA ALA A 48 6.67 -9.56 19.25
C ALA A 48 6.34 -8.69 20.46
N ALA A 49 6.80 -7.42 20.47
CA ALA A 49 6.51 -6.49 21.57
C ALA A 49 5.01 -6.11 21.71
N ILE A 50 4.23 -6.26 20.65
CA ILE A 50 2.77 -6.01 20.67
C ILE A 50 1.95 -7.30 20.65
N GLY A 51 2.59 -8.48 20.72
CA GLY A 51 1.92 -9.77 20.68
C GLY A 51 1.40 -10.17 19.29
N TYR A 52 1.91 -9.57 18.22
CA TYR A 52 1.59 -9.96 16.84
C TYR A 52 2.43 -11.16 16.42
N GLU A 53 1.76 -12.25 16.05
CA GLU A 53 2.43 -13.53 15.81
C GLU A 53 3.20 -13.55 14.49
N SER A 54 4.51 -13.72 14.56
CA SER A 54 5.38 -13.88 13.41
C SER A 54 6.56 -14.81 13.71
N VAL A 55 7.12 -15.38 12.65
CA VAL A 55 8.34 -16.21 12.68
C VAL A 55 9.40 -15.49 11.88
N PHE A 56 10.57 -15.31 12.45
CA PHE A 56 11.73 -14.75 11.76
C PHE A 56 12.81 -15.79 11.59
N ILE A 57 13.22 -16.02 10.36
CA ILE A 57 14.31 -16.92 9.97
C ILE A 57 15.45 -16.05 9.45
N GLU A 58 16.67 -16.36 9.88
CA GLU A 58 17.87 -15.62 9.51
C GLU A 58 18.97 -16.59 9.07
N GLY A 59 19.64 -16.27 7.99
CA GLY A 59 20.65 -17.09 7.34
C GLY A 59 20.20 -17.56 5.96
N GLU A 60 21.13 -17.68 5.03
CA GLU A 60 20.82 -18.09 3.65
C GLU A 60 20.33 -19.54 3.60
N GLU A 61 21.03 -20.45 4.28
CA GLU A 61 20.67 -21.87 4.34
C GLU A 61 19.35 -22.07 5.08
N GLU A 62 19.17 -21.43 6.24
CA GLU A 62 17.98 -21.53 7.06
C GLU A 62 16.75 -20.94 6.33
N SER A 63 16.93 -19.82 5.62
CA SER A 63 15.88 -19.22 4.81
C SER A 63 15.47 -20.12 3.65
N ARG A 64 16.45 -20.68 2.96
CA ARG A 64 16.22 -21.65 1.89
C ARG A 64 15.48 -22.89 2.37
N ASP A 65 15.93 -23.49 3.47
CA ASP A 65 15.29 -24.67 4.04
C ASP A 65 13.87 -24.39 4.48
N TYR A 66 13.62 -23.21 5.09
CA TYR A 66 12.27 -22.78 5.47
C TYR A 66 11.35 -22.66 4.26
N MET A 67 11.82 -22.04 3.17
CA MET A 67 11.06 -21.89 1.94
C MET A 67 10.84 -23.22 1.23
N LEU A 68 11.81 -24.10 1.17
CA LEU A 68 11.66 -25.46 0.60
C LEU A 68 10.69 -26.35 1.40
N ASN A 69 10.57 -26.14 2.71
CA ASN A 69 9.53 -26.80 3.50
C ASN A 69 8.10 -26.33 3.14
N LEU A 70 7.97 -25.11 2.61
CA LEU A 70 6.68 -24.56 2.15
C LEU A 70 6.44 -24.84 0.67
N PHE A 71 7.50 -24.77 -0.16
CA PHE A 71 7.42 -24.89 -1.62
C PHE A 71 8.62 -25.72 -2.10
N ASP A 72 8.39 -26.95 -2.52
CA ASP A 72 9.44 -27.90 -2.94
C ASP A 72 10.20 -27.46 -4.20
N ASP A 73 9.65 -26.49 -4.93
CA ASP A 73 10.23 -25.90 -6.13
C ASP A 73 10.80 -24.48 -5.91
N TRP A 74 11.00 -24.07 -4.65
CA TRP A 74 11.62 -22.78 -4.33
C TRP A 74 13.08 -22.75 -4.80
N GLN A 75 13.45 -21.69 -5.53
CA GLN A 75 14.79 -21.57 -6.11
C GLN A 75 15.39 -20.16 -6.06
N ALA A 76 14.75 -19.19 -5.37
CA ALA A 76 15.27 -17.82 -5.29
C ALA A 76 16.68 -17.78 -4.66
N GLU A 77 17.54 -16.99 -5.28
CA GLU A 77 18.88 -16.71 -4.81
C GLU A 77 18.95 -15.37 -4.06
N GLY A 78 20.00 -15.16 -3.27
CA GLY A 78 20.27 -13.91 -2.56
C GLY A 78 19.37 -13.66 -1.35
N ILE A 79 18.60 -14.65 -0.90
CA ILE A 79 17.70 -14.53 0.25
C ILE A 79 18.44 -14.90 1.54
N THR A 80 18.45 -14.00 2.51
CA THR A 80 19.12 -14.20 3.83
C THR A 80 18.19 -14.03 5.02
N SER A 81 16.92 -13.67 4.78
CA SER A 81 15.93 -13.59 5.84
C SER A 81 14.51 -13.83 5.34
N VAL A 82 13.69 -14.41 6.21
CA VAL A 82 12.24 -14.60 5.99
C VAL A 82 11.50 -14.18 7.25
N LEU A 83 10.55 -13.26 7.12
CA LEU A 83 9.56 -12.94 8.13
C LEU A 83 8.22 -13.51 7.66
N HIS A 84 7.67 -14.43 8.44
CA HIS A 84 6.36 -15.01 8.17
C HIS A 84 5.35 -14.55 9.24
N GLU A 85 4.53 -13.59 8.89
CA GLU A 85 3.41 -13.11 9.71
C GLU A 85 2.26 -14.11 9.60
N LYS A 86 1.77 -14.60 10.75
CA LYS A 86 0.67 -15.57 10.79
C LYS A 86 -0.70 -14.90 10.62
N PRO A 87 -0.98 -13.77 11.30
CA PRO A 87 -2.12 -12.94 10.96
C PRO A 87 -1.86 -12.17 9.65
N GLY A 88 -2.93 -11.56 9.14
CA GLY A 88 -2.83 -10.83 7.87
C GLY A 88 -3.26 -11.69 6.68
N GLY A 89 -3.11 -11.14 5.49
CA GLY A 89 -3.57 -11.77 4.27
C GLY A 89 -3.87 -10.75 3.18
N TYR A 90 -4.87 -11.03 2.36
CA TYR A 90 -5.30 -10.13 1.30
C TYR A 90 -6.81 -10.06 1.18
N ALA A 91 -7.30 -8.97 0.57
CA ALA A 91 -8.68 -8.84 0.14
C ALA A 91 -8.73 -8.60 -1.38
N ASN A 92 -9.76 -9.14 -2.04
CA ASN A 92 -10.04 -8.71 -3.41
C ASN A 92 -10.59 -7.28 -3.34
N ASN A 93 -9.90 -6.33 -3.96
CA ASN A 93 -10.21 -4.90 -3.84
C ASN A 93 -11.63 -4.54 -4.29
N VAL A 94 -12.10 -5.08 -5.42
CA VAL A 94 -13.46 -4.82 -5.93
C VAL A 94 -14.50 -5.35 -4.97
N LYS A 95 -14.40 -6.62 -4.56
CA LYS A 95 -15.37 -7.24 -3.66
C LYS A 95 -15.35 -6.63 -2.26
N ALA A 96 -14.18 -6.23 -1.76
CA ALA A 96 -14.08 -5.54 -0.48
C ALA A 96 -14.81 -4.17 -0.52
N MET A 97 -14.66 -3.43 -1.61
CA MET A 97 -15.37 -2.15 -1.80
C MET A 97 -16.88 -2.36 -1.99
N GLU A 98 -17.31 -3.39 -2.71
CA GLU A 98 -18.73 -3.76 -2.83
C GLU A 98 -19.33 -4.11 -1.45
N GLY A 99 -18.63 -4.94 -0.66
CA GLY A 99 -19.06 -5.31 0.69
C GLY A 99 -19.11 -4.12 1.65
N LEU A 100 -18.13 -3.25 1.61
CA LEU A 100 -18.12 -2.01 2.40
C LEU A 100 -19.25 -1.07 1.96
N SER A 101 -19.46 -0.88 0.65
CA SER A 101 -20.55 -0.09 0.11
C SER A 101 -21.91 -0.61 0.61
N LYS A 102 -22.11 -1.92 0.57
CA LYS A 102 -23.34 -2.52 1.11
C LYS A 102 -23.51 -2.20 2.60
N LYS A 103 -22.48 -2.36 3.41
CA LYS A 103 -22.53 -2.06 4.86
C LYS A 103 -22.94 -0.60 5.13
N VAL A 104 -22.34 0.36 4.44
CA VAL A 104 -22.65 1.78 4.66
C VAL A 104 -24.08 2.12 4.24
N LEU A 105 -24.58 1.53 3.15
CA LEU A 105 -25.97 1.70 2.71
C LEU A 105 -26.96 1.07 3.69
N ASP A 106 -26.69 -0.14 4.18
CA ASP A 106 -27.52 -0.82 5.19
C ASP A 106 -27.60 -0.04 6.52
N LEU A 107 -26.58 0.75 6.83
CA LEU A 107 -26.54 1.67 7.98
C LEU A 107 -27.23 3.02 7.70
N GLY A 108 -27.79 3.22 6.53
CA GLY A 108 -28.52 4.43 6.16
C GLY A 108 -27.62 5.62 5.75
N VAL A 109 -26.37 5.36 5.45
CA VAL A 109 -25.47 6.39 4.91
C VAL A 109 -25.86 6.71 3.47
N THR A 110 -25.99 8.00 3.15
CA THR A 110 -26.25 8.45 1.79
C THR A 110 -24.96 8.41 0.97
N VAL A 111 -24.94 7.61 -0.09
CA VAL A 111 -23.83 7.54 -1.04
C VAL A 111 -24.23 8.24 -2.33
N VAL A 112 -23.47 9.25 -2.74
CA VAL A 112 -23.74 10.01 -3.97
C VAL A 112 -22.62 9.71 -4.97
N LEU A 113 -22.97 8.98 -6.02
CA LEU A 113 -22.04 8.57 -7.08
C LEU A 113 -22.05 9.55 -8.26
N ASN A 114 -21.00 9.48 -9.08
CA ASN A 114 -20.84 10.30 -10.29
C ASN A 114 -21.01 11.80 -9.99
N THR A 115 -20.41 12.26 -8.89
CA THR A 115 -20.51 13.63 -8.41
C THR A 115 -19.12 14.17 -8.16
N GLU A 116 -18.74 15.17 -8.93
CA GLU A 116 -17.44 15.83 -8.82
C GLU A 116 -17.50 16.93 -7.75
N ILE A 117 -16.52 16.94 -6.86
CA ILE A 117 -16.33 18.01 -5.88
C ILE A 117 -15.53 19.12 -6.55
N THR A 118 -16.10 20.32 -6.61
CA THR A 118 -15.53 21.48 -7.30
C THR A 118 -14.96 22.54 -6.35
N GLY A 119 -15.20 22.42 -5.04
CA GLY A 119 -14.70 23.36 -4.04
C GLY A 119 -15.42 23.28 -2.72
N PHE A 120 -15.11 24.23 -1.84
CA PHE A 120 -15.67 24.32 -0.49
C PHE A 120 -16.10 25.75 -0.17
N GLU A 121 -17.17 25.89 0.62
CA GLU A 121 -17.51 27.16 1.26
C GLU A 121 -16.91 27.17 2.67
N THR A 122 -16.32 28.29 3.04
CA THR A 122 -15.67 28.47 4.35
C THR A 122 -16.14 29.72 5.06
N GLU A 123 -16.15 29.69 6.38
CA GLU A 123 -16.44 30.85 7.22
C GLU A 123 -15.57 30.93 8.46
N GLY A 124 -15.51 32.14 9.04
CA GLY A 124 -14.81 32.43 10.28
C GLY A 124 -13.29 32.54 10.15
N ALA A 125 -12.63 32.91 11.25
CA ALA A 125 -11.17 33.12 11.29
C ALA A 125 -10.37 31.82 11.09
N GLY A 126 -10.95 30.66 11.39
CA GLY A 126 -10.35 29.34 11.19
C GLY A 126 -10.67 28.72 9.84
N GLN A 127 -11.40 29.43 8.96
CA GLN A 127 -11.83 28.92 7.67
C GLN A 127 -12.55 27.56 7.75
N SER A 128 -13.42 27.39 8.74
CA SER A 128 -14.20 26.16 8.86
C SER A 128 -15.00 25.93 7.59
N VAL A 129 -14.98 24.72 7.07
CA VAL A 129 -15.80 24.35 5.90
C VAL A 129 -17.25 24.19 6.35
N THR A 130 -18.16 24.89 5.67
CA THR A 130 -19.61 24.87 5.94
C THR A 130 -20.37 24.14 4.86
N ALA A 131 -19.78 24.02 3.65
CA ALA A 131 -20.40 23.29 2.57
C ALA A 131 -19.38 22.75 1.56
N VAL A 132 -19.78 21.69 0.88
CA VAL A 132 -19.10 21.07 -0.26
C VAL A 132 -19.82 21.45 -1.52
N ASN A 133 -19.14 22.10 -2.46
CA ASN A 133 -19.65 22.40 -3.77
C ASN A 133 -19.37 21.26 -4.73
N THR A 134 -20.39 20.87 -5.49
CA THR A 134 -20.30 19.79 -6.48
C THR A 134 -20.84 20.24 -7.84
N ASP A 135 -20.56 19.48 -8.88
CA ASP A 135 -21.14 19.66 -10.22
C ASP A 135 -22.69 19.56 -10.25
N LYS A 136 -23.29 19.06 -9.14
CA LYS A 136 -24.76 18.86 -9.01
C LYS A 136 -25.40 19.73 -7.95
N GLY A 137 -24.64 20.60 -7.29
CA GLY A 137 -25.15 21.50 -6.26
C GLY A 137 -24.27 21.46 -4.99
N THR A 138 -24.74 22.16 -3.97
CA THR A 138 -24.02 22.38 -2.72
C THR A 138 -24.59 21.50 -1.60
N ILE A 139 -23.72 20.86 -0.84
CA ILE A 139 -24.05 20.01 0.31
C ILE A 139 -23.53 20.69 1.58
N GLN A 140 -24.42 21.06 2.50
CA GLN A 140 -24.05 21.65 3.79
C GLN A 140 -23.47 20.56 4.71
N CYS A 141 -22.43 20.90 5.47
CA CYS A 141 -21.82 19.99 6.44
C CYS A 141 -21.26 20.73 7.67
N ASP A 142 -21.29 20.06 8.81
CA ASP A 142 -20.65 20.53 10.06
C ASP A 142 -19.19 20.06 10.15
N ASN A 143 -18.90 18.88 9.61
CA ASN A 143 -17.57 18.29 9.54
C ASN A 143 -17.34 17.71 8.15
N LEU A 144 -16.11 17.83 7.67
CA LEU A 144 -15.66 17.25 6.42
C LEU A 144 -14.57 16.24 6.68
N ILE A 145 -14.69 15.04 6.10
CA ILE A 145 -13.61 14.03 6.06
C ILE A 145 -13.18 13.88 4.62
N VAL A 146 -11.88 14.05 4.36
CA VAL A 146 -11.27 13.86 3.05
C VAL A 146 -10.49 12.55 3.06
N GLY A 147 -11.01 11.53 2.36
CA GLY A 147 -10.36 10.25 2.12
C GLY A 147 -10.25 10.01 0.61
N ALA A 148 -9.48 10.85 -0.08
CA ALA A 148 -9.50 10.98 -1.54
C ALA A 148 -8.37 10.21 -2.25
N GLY A 149 -7.63 9.34 -1.54
CA GLY A 149 -6.53 8.58 -2.14
C GLY A 149 -5.53 9.50 -2.85
N PRO A 150 -5.13 9.22 -4.11
CA PRO A 150 -4.14 10.03 -4.81
C PRO A 150 -4.61 11.47 -5.12
N TRP A 151 -5.92 11.74 -5.11
CA TRP A 151 -6.46 13.11 -5.25
C TRP A 151 -6.30 13.96 -3.99
N VAL A 152 -5.73 13.46 -2.92
CA VAL A 152 -5.51 14.23 -1.68
C VAL A 152 -4.76 15.54 -1.95
N ARG A 153 -3.83 15.58 -2.90
CA ARG A 153 -3.14 16.82 -3.33
C ARG A 153 -4.15 17.90 -3.75
N ASP A 154 -5.14 17.54 -4.54
CA ASP A 154 -6.10 18.50 -5.09
C ASP A 154 -7.03 19.05 -4.00
N PHE A 155 -7.50 18.17 -3.12
CA PHE A 155 -8.30 18.58 -1.95
C PHE A 155 -7.48 19.43 -0.97
N TRP A 156 -6.20 19.09 -0.75
CA TRP A 156 -5.27 19.85 0.06
C TRP A 156 -5.12 21.29 -0.46
N ASN A 157 -4.97 21.44 -1.77
CA ASN A 157 -4.89 22.74 -2.41
C ASN A 157 -6.23 23.51 -2.36
N MET A 158 -7.38 22.82 -2.55
CA MET A 158 -8.71 23.44 -2.49
C MET A 158 -9.02 24.05 -1.13
N ILE A 159 -8.54 23.47 -0.03
CA ILE A 159 -8.71 24.03 1.33
C ILE A 159 -7.60 25.00 1.74
N GLY A 160 -6.69 25.34 0.83
CA GLY A 160 -5.67 26.36 1.03
C GLY A 160 -4.48 25.94 1.88
N LEU A 161 -4.19 24.63 1.99
CA LEU A 161 -3.02 24.14 2.70
C LEU A 161 -1.76 24.24 1.82
N PRO A 162 -0.55 24.37 2.44
CA PRO A 162 0.68 24.63 1.69
C PRO A 162 1.11 23.42 0.85
N SER A 163 1.42 23.66 -0.43
CA SER A 163 1.97 22.63 -1.33
C SER A 163 3.44 22.31 -1.03
N GLN A 164 4.15 23.21 -0.35
CA GLN A 164 5.51 23.02 0.15
C GLN A 164 5.54 23.30 1.64
N ILE A 165 6.35 22.54 2.37
CA ILE A 165 6.50 22.64 3.82
C ILE A 165 7.96 22.70 4.23
N ASP A 166 8.22 23.29 5.38
CA ASP A 166 9.50 23.17 6.06
C ASP A 166 9.41 21.99 7.03
N LEU A 167 10.38 21.10 6.96
CA LEU A 167 10.44 19.94 7.85
C LEU A 167 11.80 19.80 8.52
N LYS A 168 11.82 19.21 9.69
CA LYS A 168 13.03 18.75 10.35
C LYS A 168 13.21 17.26 10.11
N ASP A 169 14.42 16.86 9.77
CA ASP A 169 14.76 15.45 9.66
C ASP A 169 15.00 14.80 11.05
N LEU A 170 15.33 13.52 11.06
CA LEU A 170 15.59 12.76 12.30
C LEU A 170 16.84 13.24 13.05
N ASN A 171 17.74 14.00 12.41
CA ASN A 171 18.92 14.62 13.04
C ASN A 171 18.59 16.00 13.62
N GLY A 172 17.42 16.55 13.28
CA GLY A 172 16.98 17.89 13.66
C GLY A 172 17.36 18.97 12.66
N ASP A 173 17.93 18.61 11.53
CA ASP A 173 18.28 19.55 10.46
C ASP A 173 17.02 20.04 9.73
N LEU A 174 16.97 21.35 9.48
CA LEU A 174 15.85 21.99 8.80
C LEU A 174 16.01 21.89 7.28
N HIS A 175 14.98 21.41 6.63
CA HIS A 175 14.84 21.40 5.18
C HIS A 175 13.67 22.30 4.79
N GLU A 176 13.92 23.31 3.98
CA GLU A 176 12.93 24.32 3.59
C GLU A 176 12.34 24.02 2.21
N ASN A 177 11.07 24.39 2.01
CA ASN A 177 10.36 24.29 0.73
C ASN A 177 10.35 22.87 0.13
N ILE A 178 10.15 21.87 0.96
CA ILE A 178 9.99 20.47 0.52
C ILE A 178 8.57 20.28 0.01
N ASP A 179 8.40 19.71 -1.18
CA ASP A 179 7.10 19.37 -1.71
C ASP A 179 6.36 18.45 -0.75
N MET A 180 5.10 18.82 -0.39
CA MET A 180 4.28 18.05 0.53
C MET A 180 3.92 16.68 -0.04
N TRP A 181 3.85 16.57 -1.36
CA TRP A 181 3.44 15.37 -2.05
C TRP A 181 4.50 14.90 -3.03
N ARG A 182 4.57 13.58 -3.23
CA ARG A 182 5.27 12.91 -4.29
C ARG A 182 4.44 11.74 -4.79
N PHE A 183 4.59 11.42 -6.05
CA PHE A 183 3.85 10.33 -6.67
C PHE A 183 4.77 9.16 -7.00
N TRP A 184 4.24 7.97 -6.79
CA TRP A 184 4.85 6.72 -7.18
C TRP A 184 3.87 5.93 -8.02
N GLN A 185 4.38 5.29 -9.06
CA GLN A 185 3.61 4.35 -9.86
C GLN A 185 3.97 2.93 -9.45
N LEU A 186 2.93 2.11 -9.29
CA LEU A 186 3.03 0.67 -9.08
C LEU A 186 2.40 -0.02 -10.28
N GLU A 187 3.05 -1.07 -10.76
CA GLU A 187 2.55 -1.92 -11.83
C GLU A 187 2.12 -3.26 -11.26
N GLU A 188 0.96 -3.72 -11.70
CA GLU A 188 0.38 -4.99 -11.30
C GLU A 188 -0.07 -5.79 -12.51
N GLY A 189 -0.08 -7.11 -12.36
CA GLY A 189 -0.51 -8.01 -13.41
C GLY A 189 -1.06 -9.32 -12.88
N VAL A 190 -1.58 -10.11 -13.83
CA VAL A 190 -2.12 -11.43 -13.57
C VAL A 190 -1.52 -12.42 -14.56
N LEU A 191 -0.93 -13.48 -14.02
CA LEU A 191 -0.57 -14.65 -14.80
C LEU A 191 -1.80 -15.57 -14.86
N GLU A 192 -2.41 -15.74 -16.03
CA GLU A 192 -3.68 -16.48 -16.24
C GLU A 192 -3.45 -17.99 -16.27
N ILE A 193 -3.13 -18.53 -15.10
CA ILE A 193 -3.05 -19.97 -14.83
C ILE A 193 -3.95 -20.30 -13.65
N PRO A 194 -4.36 -21.56 -13.44
CA PRO A 194 -5.18 -21.89 -12.28
C PRO A 194 -4.54 -21.39 -10.97
N PRO A 195 -5.27 -20.64 -10.11
CA PRO A 195 -4.72 -20.15 -8.85
C PRO A 195 -4.11 -21.24 -7.97
N GLU A 196 -4.63 -22.47 -8.07
CA GLU A 196 -4.15 -23.66 -7.38
C GLU A 196 -2.72 -24.06 -7.79
N THR A 197 -2.20 -23.50 -8.88
CA THR A 197 -0.81 -23.71 -9.30
C THR A 197 0.16 -23.23 -8.21
N LEU A 198 -0.21 -22.20 -7.44
CA LEU A 198 0.57 -21.74 -6.30
C LEU A 198 -0.08 -22.21 -4.99
N THR A 199 0.34 -23.38 -4.51
CA THR A 199 -0.01 -23.94 -3.21
C THR A 199 1.24 -24.35 -2.46
N THR A 200 1.14 -24.44 -1.15
CA THR A 200 2.20 -25.01 -0.30
C THR A 200 2.30 -26.53 -0.49
N ASN A 201 3.39 -27.15 -0.01
CA ASN A 201 3.62 -28.60 -0.12
C ASN A 201 2.49 -29.45 0.52
N ASP A 202 1.79 -28.91 1.51
CA ASP A 202 0.62 -29.56 2.13
C ASP A 202 -0.71 -29.20 1.46
N GLY A 203 -0.67 -28.55 0.30
CA GLY A 203 -1.85 -28.24 -0.53
C GLY A 203 -2.69 -27.06 -0.04
N LYS A 204 -2.18 -26.25 0.89
CA LYS A 204 -2.88 -25.06 1.38
C LYS A 204 -2.63 -23.84 0.51
N ILE A 205 -3.53 -22.86 0.61
CA ILE A 205 -3.32 -21.53 0.06
C ILE A 205 -2.14 -20.89 0.80
N PRO A 206 -1.13 -20.38 0.08
CA PRO A 206 0.02 -19.75 0.71
C PRO A 206 -0.32 -18.38 1.31
N PRO A 207 0.51 -17.84 2.20
CA PRO A 207 0.50 -16.43 2.53
C PRO A 207 0.78 -15.58 1.28
N VAL A 208 0.50 -14.27 1.36
CA VAL A 208 1.01 -13.33 0.37
C VAL A 208 2.53 -13.36 0.42
N LEU A 209 3.16 -13.55 -0.72
CA LEU A 209 4.62 -13.62 -0.84
C LEU A 209 5.14 -12.27 -1.35
N HIS A 210 6.06 -11.67 -0.60
CA HIS A 210 6.77 -10.46 -0.96
C HIS A 210 8.26 -10.79 -0.95
N VAL A 211 8.92 -10.60 -2.08
CA VAL A 211 10.34 -10.94 -2.26
C VAL A 211 11.09 -9.69 -2.66
N ASP A 212 12.10 -9.32 -1.86
CA ASP A 212 13.05 -8.25 -2.16
C ASP A 212 14.47 -8.85 -2.21
N THR A 213 15.13 -8.76 -3.34
CA THR A 213 16.47 -9.30 -3.51
C THR A 213 17.35 -8.42 -4.41
N ASP A 214 18.65 -8.50 -4.24
CA ASP A 214 19.66 -7.90 -5.11
C ASP A 214 20.39 -8.94 -5.99
N ALA A 215 19.86 -10.16 -6.05
CA ALA A 215 20.32 -11.15 -7.01
C ALA A 215 20.00 -10.66 -8.44
N PRO A 216 20.91 -10.85 -9.41
CA PRO A 216 20.64 -10.48 -10.79
C PRO A 216 19.40 -11.18 -11.35
N LEU A 217 18.50 -10.42 -11.94
CA LEU A 217 17.30 -10.93 -12.59
C LEU A 217 17.54 -11.05 -14.09
N TYR A 218 17.34 -12.24 -14.63
CA TYR A 218 17.46 -12.52 -16.06
C TYR A 218 16.10 -12.84 -16.69
N SER A 219 15.93 -12.41 -17.93
CA SER A 219 14.74 -12.70 -18.72
C SER A 219 14.60 -14.22 -18.96
N THR A 220 13.40 -14.73 -18.70
CA THR A 220 13.05 -16.12 -19.06
C THR A 220 12.72 -16.28 -20.53
N VAL A 221 12.67 -15.20 -21.31
CA VAL A 221 12.38 -15.19 -22.75
C VAL A 221 13.65 -15.40 -23.56
N ASP A 222 14.71 -14.63 -23.27
CA ASP A 222 15.94 -14.62 -24.06
C ASP A 222 17.24 -14.73 -23.24
N GLY A 223 17.14 -14.76 -21.90
CA GLY A 223 18.28 -14.84 -21.00
C GLY A 223 19.05 -13.53 -20.81
N SER A 224 18.56 -12.42 -21.33
CA SER A 224 19.18 -11.11 -21.13
C SER A 224 19.06 -10.65 -19.66
N LEU A 225 20.00 -9.82 -19.23
CA LEU A 225 19.94 -9.21 -17.89
C LEU A 225 18.84 -8.14 -17.88
N ILE A 226 17.85 -8.30 -16.99
CA ILE A 226 16.81 -7.30 -16.73
C ILE A 226 17.34 -6.25 -15.75
N THR A 227 17.86 -6.69 -14.60
CA THR A 227 18.44 -5.81 -13.58
C THR A 227 19.47 -6.54 -12.73
N ASP A 228 20.47 -5.83 -12.25
CA ASP A 228 21.44 -6.23 -11.21
C ASP A 228 21.34 -5.33 -9.96
N GLN A 229 20.27 -4.53 -9.88
CA GLN A 229 19.96 -3.68 -8.73
C GLN A 229 18.96 -4.36 -7.81
N LEU A 230 18.74 -3.79 -6.63
CA LEU A 230 17.68 -4.24 -5.72
C LEU A 230 16.32 -4.13 -6.42
N TRP A 231 15.59 -5.24 -6.43
CA TRP A 231 14.24 -5.33 -6.98
C TRP A 231 13.32 -6.10 -6.04
N GLY A 232 12.02 -5.93 -6.23
CA GLY A 232 11.03 -6.63 -5.44
C GLY A 232 9.78 -6.95 -6.25
N ILE A 233 9.12 -8.03 -5.84
CA ILE A 233 7.79 -8.41 -6.32
C ILE A 233 6.93 -8.87 -5.14
N TYR A 234 5.62 -8.74 -5.29
CA TYR A 234 4.68 -9.46 -4.46
C TYR A 234 3.70 -10.25 -5.33
N TYR A 235 3.21 -11.36 -4.81
CA TYR A 235 2.28 -12.23 -5.54
C TYR A 235 1.51 -13.15 -4.61
N LYS A 236 0.36 -13.59 -5.10
CA LYS A 236 -0.54 -14.52 -4.43
C LYS A 236 -1.47 -15.20 -5.44
N PRO A 237 -2.04 -16.37 -5.11
CA PRO A 237 -3.16 -16.89 -5.88
C PRO A 237 -4.38 -15.99 -5.67
N ASP A 238 -5.12 -15.69 -6.74
CA ASP A 238 -6.32 -14.86 -6.65
C ASP A 238 -7.43 -15.39 -7.58
N TRP A 239 -8.47 -15.94 -6.97
CA TRP A 239 -9.64 -16.48 -7.69
C TRP A 239 -10.50 -15.38 -8.28
N GLY A 240 -10.48 -14.18 -7.72
CA GLY A 240 -11.21 -13.03 -8.22
C GLY A 240 -10.64 -12.51 -9.55
N PHE A 241 -9.32 -12.51 -9.65
CA PHE A 241 -8.61 -12.16 -10.89
C PHE A 241 -8.35 -13.36 -11.81
N GLY A 242 -8.56 -14.58 -11.33
CA GLY A 242 -8.45 -15.81 -12.12
C GLY A 242 -7.02 -16.22 -12.44
N GLY A 243 -6.09 -16.09 -11.49
CA GLY A 243 -4.70 -16.44 -11.72
C GLY A 243 -3.78 -16.18 -10.53
N ILE A 244 -2.50 -16.02 -10.81
CA ILE A 244 -1.52 -15.50 -9.87
C ILE A 244 -1.46 -13.99 -10.09
N GLN A 245 -1.84 -13.24 -9.07
CA GLN A 245 -1.88 -11.78 -9.14
C GLN A 245 -0.76 -11.19 -8.27
N GLY A 246 -0.16 -10.10 -8.73
CA GLY A 246 0.83 -9.37 -7.97
C GLY A 246 1.39 -8.19 -8.73
N GLY A 247 2.45 -7.61 -8.18
CA GLY A 247 3.10 -6.44 -8.73
C GLY A 247 4.61 -6.48 -8.53
N ALA A 248 5.26 -5.47 -9.08
CA ALA A 248 6.71 -5.28 -8.97
C ALA A 248 7.07 -3.97 -8.26
N SER A 249 8.35 -3.76 -8.06
CA SER A 249 8.89 -2.54 -7.46
C SER A 249 8.32 -1.29 -8.13
N PRO A 250 7.82 -0.34 -7.35
CA PRO A 250 7.32 0.92 -7.87
C PRO A 250 8.46 1.80 -8.39
N TYR A 251 8.10 2.82 -9.15
CA TYR A 251 9.03 3.85 -9.55
C TYR A 251 8.44 5.24 -9.33
N THR A 252 9.33 6.22 -9.13
CA THR A 252 8.95 7.61 -8.91
C THR A 252 8.41 8.21 -10.20
N VAL A 253 7.31 8.96 -10.09
CA VAL A 253 6.80 9.76 -11.20
C VAL A 253 7.62 11.05 -11.29
N ASP A 254 8.36 11.25 -12.37
CA ASP A 254 9.26 12.40 -12.56
C ASP A 254 8.55 13.69 -13.00
N THR A 255 7.26 13.61 -13.32
CA THR A 255 6.44 14.77 -13.63
C THR A 255 6.35 15.69 -12.40
N PRO A 256 6.46 17.04 -12.57
CA PRO A 256 6.27 17.96 -11.45
C PRO A 256 4.97 17.71 -10.71
N VAL A 257 5.01 17.72 -9.38
CA VAL A 257 3.88 17.28 -8.52
C VAL A 257 2.55 17.92 -8.88
N ASN A 258 2.53 19.19 -9.25
CA ASN A 258 1.31 19.92 -9.63
C ASN A 258 0.84 19.61 -11.06
N GLU A 259 1.63 18.91 -11.86
CA GLU A 259 1.33 18.56 -13.25
C GLU A 259 1.00 17.07 -13.42
N VAL A 260 1.14 16.27 -12.36
CA VAL A 260 0.78 14.85 -12.39
C VAL A 260 -0.72 14.73 -12.64
N ALA A 261 -1.08 14.10 -13.75
CA ALA A 261 -2.46 13.81 -14.09
C ALA A 261 -2.96 12.62 -13.27
N ILE A 262 -3.94 12.86 -12.41
CA ILE A 262 -4.55 11.84 -11.59
C ILE A 262 -5.93 11.52 -12.17
N ASP A 263 -5.97 10.68 -13.18
CA ASP A 263 -7.22 10.23 -13.77
C ASP A 263 -7.22 8.70 -13.89
N PRO A 264 -7.80 7.99 -12.91
CA PRO A 264 -7.86 6.53 -12.94
C PRO A 264 -8.82 6.00 -14.01
N TYR A 265 -9.62 6.87 -14.62
CA TYR A 265 -10.58 6.51 -15.66
C TYR A 265 -10.10 6.95 -17.05
N GLY A 266 -9.02 7.72 -17.10
CA GLY A 266 -8.43 8.23 -18.33
C GLY A 266 -7.41 7.27 -18.92
N PRO A 267 -7.68 6.64 -20.07
CA PRO A 267 -6.73 5.72 -20.70
C PRO A 267 -5.47 6.43 -21.20
N GLU A 268 -5.42 7.74 -21.11
CA GLU A 268 -4.34 8.58 -21.66
C GLU A 268 -3.37 9.10 -20.61
N SER A 269 -3.64 8.87 -19.31
CA SER A 269 -2.71 9.24 -18.25
C SER A 269 -1.51 8.31 -18.29
N LYS A 270 -0.33 8.86 -18.55
CA LYS A 270 0.94 8.11 -18.56
C LYS A 270 1.22 7.45 -17.21
N GLU A 271 0.75 8.06 -16.14
CA GLU A 271 0.94 7.63 -14.77
C GLU A 271 0.13 6.37 -14.43
N PHE A 272 -0.87 6.01 -15.25
CA PHE A 272 -1.65 4.80 -15.11
C PHE A 272 -1.35 3.73 -16.16
N THR A 273 -0.48 4.04 -17.13
CA THR A 273 -0.09 3.09 -18.16
C THR A 273 1.12 2.30 -17.69
N ALA A 274 0.93 1.01 -17.45
CA ALA A 274 2.04 0.12 -17.12
C ALA A 274 3.04 0.01 -18.27
N SER A 275 4.31 -0.21 -17.95
CA SER A 275 5.37 -0.31 -18.93
C SER A 275 5.23 -1.60 -19.77
N LYS A 276 5.76 -1.57 -20.99
CA LYS A 276 5.77 -2.76 -21.85
C LYS A 276 6.70 -3.85 -21.31
N ASP A 277 7.63 -3.47 -20.44
CA ASP A 277 8.66 -4.36 -19.90
C ASP A 277 8.18 -5.07 -18.61
N PHE A 278 7.09 -4.59 -18.00
CA PHE A 278 6.56 -5.16 -16.77
C PHE A 278 6.23 -6.66 -16.87
N PRO A 279 5.50 -7.16 -17.90
CA PRO A 279 5.19 -8.58 -18.00
C PRO A 279 6.43 -9.47 -17.98
N GLU A 280 7.46 -9.10 -18.71
CA GLU A 280 8.69 -9.87 -18.81
C GLU A 280 9.46 -9.83 -17.48
N MET A 281 9.60 -8.65 -16.86
CA MET A 281 10.22 -8.50 -15.55
C MET A 281 9.50 -9.34 -14.51
N TRP A 282 8.18 -9.19 -14.38
CA TRP A 282 7.41 -9.81 -13.31
C TRP A 282 7.33 -11.34 -13.45
N VAL A 283 7.09 -11.86 -14.66
CA VAL A 283 7.07 -13.31 -14.91
C VAL A 283 8.46 -13.92 -14.72
N SER A 284 9.52 -13.22 -15.12
CA SER A 284 10.90 -13.67 -14.86
C SER A 284 11.22 -13.68 -13.37
N ALA A 285 10.72 -12.71 -12.62
CA ALA A 285 10.87 -12.67 -11.17
C ALA A 285 10.09 -13.80 -10.47
N LEU A 286 8.88 -14.14 -10.94
CA LEU A 286 8.15 -15.32 -10.46
C LEU A 286 8.95 -16.62 -10.72
N ALA A 287 9.52 -16.76 -11.91
CA ALA A 287 10.36 -17.89 -12.26
C ALA A 287 11.68 -17.92 -11.48
N HIS A 288 12.25 -16.75 -11.12
CA HIS A 288 13.39 -16.69 -10.20
C HIS A 288 13.03 -17.27 -8.83
N CYS A 289 11.80 -17.06 -8.37
CA CYS A 289 11.36 -17.56 -7.07
C CYS A 289 10.96 -19.04 -7.09
N HIS A 290 10.21 -19.47 -8.10
CA HIS A 290 9.65 -20.82 -8.17
C HIS A 290 9.85 -21.45 -9.55
N LYS A 291 10.34 -22.69 -9.56
CA LYS A 291 10.54 -23.45 -10.80
C LYS A 291 9.25 -23.64 -11.59
N ARG A 292 8.10 -23.77 -10.91
CA ARG A 292 6.79 -23.94 -11.56
C ARG A 292 6.39 -22.79 -12.48
N PHE A 293 7.01 -21.63 -12.36
CA PHE A 293 6.75 -20.46 -13.22
C PHE A 293 7.72 -20.34 -14.40
N GLU A 294 8.69 -21.24 -14.53
CA GLU A 294 9.55 -21.27 -15.72
C GLU A 294 8.73 -21.52 -16.99
N GLY A 295 8.97 -20.71 -18.02
CA GLY A 295 8.28 -20.82 -19.30
C GLY A 295 6.82 -20.35 -19.30
N MET A 296 6.36 -19.70 -18.24
CA MET A 296 4.96 -19.27 -18.10
C MET A 296 4.64 -17.91 -18.78
N MET A 297 5.62 -17.24 -19.38
CA MET A 297 5.39 -15.99 -20.11
C MET A 297 4.22 -16.04 -21.11
N PRO A 298 3.99 -17.14 -21.89
CA PRO A 298 2.84 -17.25 -22.79
C PRO A 298 1.46 -17.21 -22.09
N HIS A 299 1.40 -17.33 -20.78
CA HIS A 299 0.16 -17.26 -20.00
C HIS A 299 -0.11 -15.86 -19.44
N TYR A 300 0.74 -14.89 -19.74
CA TYR A 300 0.49 -13.50 -19.41
C TYR A 300 -0.29 -12.86 -20.57
N HIS A 301 -1.60 -12.68 -20.42
CA HIS A 301 -2.48 -12.19 -21.47
C HIS A 301 -3.16 -10.87 -21.16
N LYS A 302 -3.30 -10.55 -19.87
CA LYS A 302 -3.92 -9.29 -19.47
C LYS A 302 -2.94 -8.14 -19.68
N GLU A 303 -3.48 -7.03 -20.17
CA GLU A 303 -2.76 -5.77 -20.08
C GLU A 303 -2.44 -5.50 -18.60
N PRO A 304 -1.18 -5.14 -18.28
CA PRO A 304 -0.85 -4.77 -16.92
C PRO A 304 -1.65 -3.54 -16.49
N SER A 305 -2.01 -3.49 -15.21
CA SER A 305 -2.64 -2.30 -14.64
C SER A 305 -1.58 -1.45 -13.96
N GLY A 306 -1.72 -0.14 -14.09
CA GLY A 306 -0.96 0.82 -13.29
C GLY A 306 -1.80 1.31 -12.11
N GLY A 307 -1.13 1.70 -11.06
CA GLY A 307 -1.71 2.39 -9.93
C GLY A 307 -0.79 3.53 -9.52
N ILE A 308 -1.37 4.69 -9.20
CA ILE A 308 -0.60 5.84 -8.70
C ILE A 308 -0.89 6.06 -7.23
N GLY A 309 0.15 6.24 -6.44
CA GLY A 309 0.07 6.60 -5.04
C GLY A 309 0.61 8.00 -4.79
N CYS A 310 -0.06 8.76 -3.94
CA CYS A 310 0.37 10.07 -3.46
C CYS A 310 0.92 9.94 -2.05
N PHE A 311 2.20 10.27 -1.87
CA PHE A 311 2.93 10.07 -0.62
C PHE A 311 3.41 11.39 -0.04
N THR A 312 3.49 11.42 1.27
CA THR A 312 4.10 12.49 2.06
C THR A 312 5.64 12.42 2.01
N PRO A 313 6.36 13.43 2.51
CA PRO A 313 7.83 13.43 2.49
C PRO A 313 8.50 12.23 3.14
N ASP A 314 7.91 11.66 4.20
CA ASP A 314 8.43 10.47 4.90
C ASP A 314 7.72 9.17 4.49
N SER A 315 6.90 9.18 3.44
CA SER A 315 6.10 8.05 2.93
C SER A 315 5.00 7.54 3.84
N PHE A 316 4.84 8.10 5.03
CA PHE A 316 3.81 7.68 5.98
C PHE A 316 2.58 8.61 5.94
N PRO A 317 1.38 8.11 6.25
CA PRO A 317 0.16 8.90 6.13
C PRO A 317 0.16 10.15 7.01
N VAL A 318 -0.60 11.16 6.59
CA VAL A 318 -1.05 12.25 7.46
C VAL A 318 -2.52 12.05 7.76
N ILE A 319 -2.83 11.93 9.04
CA ILE A 319 -4.19 11.82 9.55
C ILE A 319 -4.35 12.92 10.59
N ASP A 320 -4.96 14.04 10.19
CA ASP A 320 -5.05 15.22 11.05
C ASP A 320 -6.25 16.07 10.70
N THR A 321 -6.62 16.98 11.61
CA THR A 321 -7.73 17.92 11.43
C THR A 321 -7.19 19.32 11.13
N PHE A 322 -7.62 19.88 10.03
CA PHE A 322 -7.29 21.20 9.52
C PHE A 322 -8.53 22.10 9.49
N ASN A 323 -8.32 23.41 9.43
CA ASN A 323 -9.42 24.37 9.29
C ASN A 323 -10.58 24.11 10.26
N ASN A 324 -10.26 23.75 11.51
CA ASN A 324 -11.14 23.42 12.64
C ASN A 324 -12.01 22.15 12.45
N ASN A 325 -12.48 21.82 11.24
CA ASN A 325 -13.47 20.77 11.01
C ASN A 325 -13.21 19.93 9.74
N VAL A 326 -12.00 19.99 9.17
CA VAL A 326 -11.62 19.19 8.02
C VAL A 326 -10.64 18.14 8.44
N THR A 327 -11.06 16.90 8.57
CA THR A 327 -10.16 15.76 8.83
C THR A 327 -9.69 15.18 7.51
N ILE A 328 -8.36 15.14 7.32
CA ILE A 328 -7.73 14.57 6.13
C ILE A 328 -7.12 13.23 6.48
N ILE A 329 -7.46 12.21 5.71
CA ILE A 329 -6.84 10.88 5.71
C ILE A 329 -5.99 10.79 4.45
N ALA A 330 -4.76 11.26 4.53
CA ALA A 330 -3.81 11.25 3.43
C ALA A 330 -3.00 9.95 3.45
N ASP A 331 -3.58 8.90 2.94
CA ASP A 331 -2.99 7.58 2.82
C ASP A 331 -3.45 6.92 1.51
N SER A 332 -2.74 7.18 0.43
CA SER A 332 -3.21 6.80 -0.90
C SER A 332 -2.75 5.42 -1.37
N ASN A 333 -1.92 4.72 -0.62
CA ASN A 333 -1.35 3.44 -1.07
C ASN A 333 -1.41 2.28 -0.08
N HIS A 334 -1.94 2.49 1.08
CA HIS A 334 -1.99 1.44 2.09
C HIS A 334 -3.43 1.00 2.37
N GLY A 335 -4.12 0.55 1.33
CA GLY A 335 -5.53 0.16 1.41
C GLY A 335 -5.88 -0.80 2.55
N TYR A 336 -4.95 -1.64 2.95
CA TYR A 336 -5.12 -2.58 4.05
C TYR A 336 -5.28 -1.90 5.44
N LYS A 337 -4.86 -0.64 5.61
CA LYS A 337 -5.08 0.15 6.84
C LYS A 337 -6.44 0.84 6.90
N MET A 338 -7.11 0.99 5.76
CA MET A 338 -8.25 1.91 5.62
C MET A 338 -9.39 1.66 6.60
N LEU A 339 -9.75 0.42 6.88
CA LEU A 339 -10.85 0.10 7.79
C LEU A 339 -10.49 0.48 9.24
N GLY A 340 -9.25 0.20 9.67
CA GLY A 340 -8.77 0.57 10.99
C GLY A 340 -8.67 2.08 11.17
N VAL A 341 -8.12 2.78 10.20
CA VAL A 341 -8.02 4.25 10.21
C VAL A 341 -9.42 4.87 10.22
N GLY A 342 -10.33 4.38 9.37
CA GLY A 342 -11.71 4.89 9.33
C GLY A 342 -12.43 4.75 10.67
N CYS A 343 -12.26 3.62 11.37
CA CYS A 343 -12.80 3.40 12.70
C CYS A 343 -12.23 4.42 13.71
N LEU A 344 -10.90 4.54 13.79
CA LEU A 344 -10.24 5.46 14.72
C LEU A 344 -10.60 6.93 14.48
N VAL A 345 -10.70 7.35 13.21
CA VAL A 345 -11.12 8.72 12.85
C VAL A 345 -12.56 8.97 13.26
N ALA A 346 -13.45 7.99 13.05
CA ALA A 346 -14.85 8.12 13.48
C ALA A 346 -14.97 8.27 15.00
N GLU A 347 -14.24 7.47 15.77
CA GLU A 347 -14.21 7.56 17.24
C GLU A 347 -13.66 8.90 17.71
N GLU A 348 -12.60 9.41 17.05
CA GLU A 348 -12.03 10.73 17.39
C GLU A 348 -13.01 11.88 17.12
N LEU A 349 -13.76 11.83 16.02
CA LEU A 349 -14.82 12.80 15.74
C LEU A 349 -15.96 12.75 16.73
N LEU A 350 -16.18 11.60 17.38
CA LEU A 350 -17.12 11.45 18.49
C LEU A 350 -16.56 11.89 19.85
N GLY A 351 -15.32 12.37 19.90
CA GLY A 351 -14.66 12.90 21.08
C GLY A 351 -13.77 11.91 21.83
N GLU A 352 -13.51 10.75 21.28
CA GLU A 352 -12.62 9.74 21.86
C GLU A 352 -11.20 9.90 21.31
N LYS A 353 -10.26 10.35 22.15
CA LYS A 353 -8.87 10.52 21.72
C LYS A 353 -8.25 9.20 21.25
N GLN A 354 -7.64 9.21 20.06
CA GLN A 354 -7.04 8.04 19.44
C GLN A 354 -5.51 8.10 19.43
N GLU A 355 -4.88 7.43 20.40
CA GLU A 355 -3.41 7.41 20.53
C GLU A 355 -2.70 6.77 19.33
N LEU A 356 -3.35 5.86 18.62
CA LEU A 356 -2.80 5.23 17.42
C LEU A 356 -2.63 6.21 16.24
N LEU A 357 -3.40 7.31 16.23
CA LEU A 357 -3.31 8.35 15.20
C LEU A 357 -2.26 9.42 15.50
N GLU A 358 -1.85 9.59 16.75
CA GLU A 358 -0.91 10.65 17.18
C GLU A 358 0.43 10.64 16.41
N PRO A 359 1.06 9.48 16.10
CA PRO A 359 2.31 9.46 15.33
C PRO A 359 2.15 9.94 13.88
N PHE A 360 0.91 10.02 13.39
CA PHE A 360 0.60 10.37 11.99
C PHE A 360 0.10 11.80 11.84
N ARG A 361 0.21 12.63 12.90
CA ARG A 361 -0.15 14.05 12.84
C ARG A 361 0.83 14.85 11.97
N PHE A 362 0.31 15.87 11.33
CA PHE A 362 1.09 16.76 10.48
C PHE A 362 2.21 17.49 11.22
N SER A 363 2.02 17.73 12.52
CA SER A 363 3.02 18.40 13.38
C SER A 363 4.38 17.67 13.42
N ARG A 364 4.42 16.35 13.12
CA ARG A 364 5.66 15.56 13.11
C ARG A 364 6.74 16.13 12.21
N PHE A 365 6.35 16.78 11.10
CA PHE A 365 7.29 17.39 10.17
C PHE A 365 8.07 18.55 10.81
N LYS A 366 7.38 19.39 11.58
CA LYS A 366 8.02 20.51 12.31
C LYS A 366 8.81 20.04 13.54
N GLU A 367 8.37 18.94 14.14
CA GLU A 367 8.95 18.41 15.36
C GLU A 367 10.16 17.50 15.14
N GLY A 368 10.50 17.16 13.89
CA GLY A 368 11.57 16.23 13.56
C GLY A 368 11.25 14.78 13.96
N LYS A 369 9.97 14.41 13.97
CA LYS A 369 9.48 13.06 14.33
C LYS A 369 9.06 12.29 13.08
N LEU A 370 9.88 12.36 12.05
CA LEU A 370 9.64 11.62 10.82
C LEU A 370 9.67 10.11 11.09
N HIS A 371 8.92 9.37 10.30
CA HIS A 371 9.02 7.92 10.32
C HIS A 371 10.30 7.46 9.63
N PRO A 372 10.97 6.43 10.17
CA PRO A 372 12.14 5.87 9.52
C PRO A 372 11.74 5.16 8.21
N VAL A 373 12.56 5.31 7.19
CA VAL A 373 12.42 4.62 5.90
C VAL A 373 13.28 3.37 5.93
N SER A 374 12.78 2.25 5.40
CA SER A 374 13.51 1.01 5.25
C SER A 374 14.39 1.01 3.99
N ASN A 375 15.19 -0.04 3.81
CA ASN A 375 15.97 -0.26 2.59
C ASN A 375 15.17 -0.94 1.47
N SER A 376 13.87 -1.18 1.66
CA SER A 376 13.01 -1.78 0.64
C SER A 376 12.95 -0.94 -0.63
N PRO A 377 12.83 -1.57 -1.80
CA PRO A 377 12.53 -0.85 -3.04
C PRO A 377 11.12 -0.22 -3.04
N TYR A 378 10.24 -0.66 -2.13
CA TYR A 378 8.91 -0.10 -2.00
C TYR A 378 8.91 1.09 -1.03
N PRO A 379 8.31 2.23 -1.42
CA PRO A 379 8.36 3.46 -0.62
C PRO A 379 7.56 3.41 0.69
N TRP A 380 6.77 2.37 0.88
CA TRP A 380 5.90 2.18 2.05
C TRP A 380 6.35 1.04 2.99
N SER A 381 7.48 0.42 2.74
CA SER A 381 7.99 -0.70 3.54
C SER A 381 8.92 -0.25 4.66
#